data_a25fbce55ce6c253668bb624de0bcba1
#
_entry.id   a25fbce55ce6c253668bb624de0bcba1
#
_cell.length_a   1.000
_cell.length_b   1.000
_cell.length_c   1.000
_cell.angle_alpha   90.00
_cell.angle_beta   90.00
_cell.angle_gamma   90.00
#
_symmetry.space_group_name_H-M   'P 1'
#
loop_
_entity.id
_entity.type
_entity.pdbx_description
1 polymer ?
#
loop_
_entity_poly.entity_id
_entity_poly.type
_entity_poly.pdbx_seq_one_letter_code
_entity_poly.pdbx_strand_id
1 'polypeptide(L)'
;VGQFNLNRENTLRMFLRSYTDNPEVTQLQNVYDVSDAQYITRGNPDLRPSYSHNLSMHYVNSNAEKGRTFMLMFRAETTQDYITTSTRYRPTLEIDNTVYRPLQFTEWTNMDGYWDVRARASYGFPVNFIKSNLNLRGGVSYSRIPSLVDGERNNTGNLGYEAGVVLGSNISENVDFTLSWDGTYNEAVNSLAATGGKNRYFNHQAAASFKF
;
A
#
# COMPACT_ATOMS: atom_id res chain seq x y z
N VAL A 1 -1.30 -18.34 -13.94
CA VAL A 1 -2.37 -18.59 -12.94
C VAL A 1 -2.31 -20.06 -12.58
N GLY A 2 -2.18 -20.37 -11.31
CA GLY A 2 -2.25 -21.71 -10.77
C GLY A 2 -3.30 -21.79 -9.65
N GLN A 3 -4.17 -22.79 -9.70
CA GLN A 3 -5.07 -23.13 -8.61
C GLN A 3 -4.77 -24.56 -8.19
N PHE A 4 -4.54 -24.76 -6.90
CA PHE A 4 -4.22 -26.03 -6.30
C PHE A 4 -5.26 -26.34 -5.22
N ASN A 5 -6.10 -27.34 -5.45
CA ASN A 5 -6.99 -27.87 -4.43
C ASN A 5 -6.21 -28.96 -3.68
N LEU A 6 -5.66 -28.63 -2.53
CA LEU A 6 -4.83 -29.54 -1.74
C LEU A 6 -5.69 -30.66 -1.14
N ASN A 7 -6.91 -30.33 -0.74
CA ASN A 7 -7.97 -31.24 -0.32
C ASN A 7 -9.33 -30.51 -0.35
N ARG A 8 -10.39 -31.13 0.18
CA ARG A 8 -11.76 -30.55 0.20
C ARG A 8 -11.86 -29.25 1.02
N GLU A 9 -10.99 -29.06 2.00
CA GLU A 9 -11.00 -27.91 2.92
C GLU A 9 -9.96 -26.84 2.55
N ASN A 10 -8.94 -27.17 1.73
CA ASN A 10 -7.78 -26.33 1.50
C ASN A 10 -7.62 -25.99 0.03
N THR A 11 -7.65 -24.72 -0.29
CA THR A 11 -7.44 -24.20 -1.65
C THR A 11 -6.32 -23.15 -1.63
N LEU A 12 -5.34 -23.30 -2.52
CA LEU A 12 -4.30 -22.32 -2.78
C LEU A 12 -4.44 -21.82 -4.22
N ARG A 13 -4.53 -20.50 -4.40
CA ARG A 13 -4.48 -19.84 -5.70
C ARG A 13 -3.27 -18.95 -5.78
N MET A 14 -2.54 -19.05 -6.88
CA MET A 14 -1.35 -18.25 -7.14
C MET A 14 -1.49 -17.57 -8.51
N PHE A 15 -1.15 -16.30 -8.55
CA PHE A 15 -1.16 -15.47 -9.75
C PHE A 15 0.18 -14.77 -9.86
N LEU A 16 0.87 -14.98 -10.98
CA LEU A 16 2.02 -14.19 -11.37
C LEU A 16 1.61 -13.36 -12.58
N ARG A 17 1.79 -12.07 -12.51
CA ARG A 17 1.49 -11.13 -13.57
C ARG A 17 2.66 -10.17 -13.74
N SER A 18 3.07 -9.97 -15.00
CA SER A 18 3.98 -8.91 -15.37
C SER A 18 3.28 -7.97 -16.33
N TYR A 19 3.52 -6.67 -16.17
CA TYR A 19 2.89 -5.65 -17.00
C TYR A 19 3.78 -4.42 -17.10
N THR A 20 3.51 -3.60 -18.11
CA THR A 20 4.22 -2.35 -18.37
C THR A 20 3.25 -1.20 -18.15
N ASP A 21 3.68 -0.16 -17.44
CA ASP A 21 2.98 1.10 -17.30
C ASP A 21 3.73 2.19 -18.06
N ASN A 22 3.03 2.87 -18.96
CA ASN A 22 3.59 3.96 -19.72
C ASN A 22 3.54 5.27 -18.90
N PRO A 23 4.54 6.17 -19.10
CA PRO A 23 4.45 7.51 -18.55
C PRO A 23 3.19 8.24 -19.03
N GLU A 24 2.60 9.05 -18.17
CA GLU A 24 1.52 9.95 -18.56
C GLU A 24 2.00 11.07 -19.46
N VAL A 25 1.12 11.63 -20.30
CA VAL A 25 1.47 12.72 -21.22
C VAL A 25 2.04 13.93 -20.48
N THR A 26 1.48 14.25 -19.33
CA THR A 26 1.94 15.36 -18.46
C THR A 26 3.35 15.14 -17.92
N GLN A 27 3.72 13.87 -17.65
CA GLN A 27 5.06 13.50 -17.19
C GLN A 27 6.12 13.61 -18.28
N LEU A 28 5.71 13.48 -19.55
CA LEU A 28 6.61 13.56 -20.73
C LEU A 28 6.77 14.99 -21.28
N GLN A 29 5.90 15.92 -20.91
CA GLN A 29 5.95 17.28 -21.41
C GLN A 29 7.15 18.04 -20.86
N ASN A 30 8.12 18.40 -21.72
CA ASN A 30 9.28 19.20 -21.34
C ASN A 30 8.91 20.69 -21.22
N VAL A 31 7.91 20.99 -20.41
CA VAL A 31 7.40 22.33 -20.14
C VAL A 31 7.48 22.60 -18.65
N TYR A 32 8.01 23.77 -18.29
CA TYR A 32 8.00 24.22 -16.91
C TYR A 32 6.62 24.73 -16.52
N ASP A 33 6.06 24.18 -15.46
CA ASP A 33 4.90 24.75 -14.79
C ASP A 33 5.41 25.75 -13.75
N VAL A 34 5.24 27.04 -14.06
CA VAL A 34 5.62 28.17 -13.22
C VAL A 34 4.40 28.90 -12.63
N SER A 35 3.24 28.28 -12.65
CA SER A 35 2.00 28.83 -12.08
C SER A 35 2.15 29.15 -10.59
N ASP A 36 2.97 28.37 -9.88
CA ASP A 36 3.48 28.70 -8.55
C ASP A 36 5.00 28.87 -8.61
N ALA A 37 5.47 30.10 -8.48
CA ALA A 37 6.90 30.42 -8.54
C ALA A 37 7.74 29.80 -7.38
N GLN A 38 7.09 29.29 -6.32
CA GLN A 38 7.76 28.61 -5.21
C GLN A 38 7.89 27.09 -5.44
N TYR A 39 7.00 26.50 -6.23
CA TYR A 39 6.93 25.06 -6.49
C TYR A 39 6.86 24.80 -8.00
N ILE A 40 8.01 24.83 -8.65
CA ILE A 40 8.11 24.65 -10.10
C ILE A 40 8.21 23.15 -10.41
N THR A 41 7.48 22.69 -11.41
CA THR A 41 7.55 21.31 -11.93
C THR A 41 7.89 21.28 -13.40
N ARG A 42 8.44 20.16 -13.86
CA ARG A 42 8.72 19.90 -15.27
C ARG A 42 8.55 18.43 -15.60
N GLY A 43 7.97 18.12 -16.73
CA GLY A 43 7.97 16.76 -17.28
C GLY A 43 9.34 16.40 -17.86
N ASN A 44 9.56 15.09 -18.08
CA ASN A 44 10.79 14.54 -18.62
C ASN A 44 10.46 13.68 -19.85
N PRO A 45 10.82 14.11 -21.08
CA PRO A 45 10.55 13.35 -22.30
C PRO A 45 11.36 12.06 -22.42
N ASP A 46 12.43 11.89 -21.61
CA ASP A 46 13.30 10.73 -21.64
C ASP A 46 12.82 9.61 -20.71
N LEU A 47 11.62 9.75 -20.12
CA LEU A 47 11.03 8.69 -19.27
C LEU A 47 10.77 7.43 -20.08
N ARG A 48 11.17 6.32 -19.49
CA ARG A 48 10.91 4.97 -20.00
C ARG A 48 9.66 4.39 -19.33
N PRO A 49 8.92 3.51 -20.01
CA PRO A 49 7.87 2.72 -19.36
C PRO A 49 8.43 1.93 -18.19
N SER A 50 7.68 1.86 -17.10
CA SER A 50 8.01 0.99 -15.97
C SER A 50 7.56 -0.44 -16.22
N TYR A 51 8.28 -1.42 -15.67
CA TYR A 51 7.97 -2.83 -15.80
C TYR A 51 7.79 -3.49 -14.45
N SER A 52 6.57 -3.94 -14.18
CA SER A 52 6.17 -4.48 -12.89
C SER A 52 5.96 -5.99 -12.92
N HIS A 53 6.40 -6.66 -11.85
CA HIS A 53 6.12 -8.05 -11.55
C HIS A 53 5.30 -8.13 -10.27
N ASN A 54 4.14 -8.78 -10.34
CA ASN A 54 3.24 -8.96 -9.22
C ASN A 54 3.00 -10.46 -8.97
N LEU A 55 3.26 -10.89 -7.74
CA LEU A 55 2.89 -12.21 -7.23
C LEU A 55 1.76 -12.03 -6.22
N SER A 56 0.66 -12.73 -6.44
CA SER A 56 -0.47 -12.79 -5.50
C SER A 56 -0.76 -14.24 -5.12
N MET A 57 -0.94 -14.49 -3.83
CA MET A 57 -1.28 -15.80 -3.29
C MET A 57 -2.50 -15.68 -2.38
N HIS A 58 -3.46 -16.58 -2.57
CA HIS A 58 -4.67 -16.68 -1.75
C HIS A 58 -4.77 -18.11 -1.26
N TYR A 59 -4.65 -18.30 0.04
CA TYR A 59 -4.89 -19.58 0.70
C TYR A 59 -6.16 -19.49 1.52
N VAL A 60 -7.03 -20.50 1.37
CA VAL A 60 -8.27 -20.63 2.11
C VAL A 60 -8.30 -22.04 2.71
N ASN A 61 -8.49 -22.12 4.01
CA ASN A 61 -8.89 -23.33 4.71
C ASN A 61 -10.31 -23.13 5.28
N SER A 62 -11.25 -23.97 4.89
CA SER A 62 -12.65 -23.89 5.34
C SER A 62 -13.10 -25.25 5.84
N ASN A 63 -13.40 -25.33 7.14
CA ASN A 63 -13.96 -26.52 7.77
C ASN A 63 -15.44 -26.26 8.09
N ALA A 64 -16.32 -26.76 7.23
CA ALA A 64 -17.77 -26.55 7.36
C ALA A 64 -18.36 -27.21 8.61
N GLU A 65 -17.85 -28.38 9.03
CA GLU A 65 -18.35 -29.11 10.21
C GLU A 65 -18.10 -28.32 11.50
N LYS A 66 -16.96 -27.62 11.58
CA LYS A 66 -16.59 -26.81 12.74
C LYS A 66 -16.95 -25.33 12.58
N GLY A 67 -17.51 -24.94 11.42
CA GLY A 67 -17.83 -23.55 11.10
C GLY A 67 -16.60 -22.61 11.11
N ARG A 68 -15.40 -23.12 10.78
CA ARG A 68 -14.14 -22.37 10.86
C ARG A 68 -13.61 -22.05 9.48
N THR A 69 -13.15 -20.82 9.30
CA THR A 69 -12.52 -20.40 8.06
C THR A 69 -11.24 -19.64 8.36
N PHE A 70 -10.13 -20.06 7.76
CA PHE A 70 -8.87 -19.33 7.75
C PHE A 70 -8.56 -18.87 6.33
N MET A 71 -8.21 -17.61 6.16
CA MET A 71 -7.76 -17.04 4.89
C MET A 71 -6.42 -16.36 5.07
N LEU A 72 -5.51 -16.58 4.12
CA LEU A 72 -4.24 -15.88 4.03
C LEU A 72 -4.13 -15.30 2.62
N MET A 73 -3.91 -14.01 2.55
CA MET A 73 -3.60 -13.28 1.32
C MET A 73 -2.18 -12.75 1.40
N PHE A 74 -1.41 -13.00 0.35
CA PHE A 74 -0.06 -12.45 0.19
C PHE A 74 0.04 -11.79 -1.17
N ARG A 75 0.66 -10.61 -1.23
CA ARG A 75 0.99 -9.91 -2.45
C ARG A 75 2.39 -9.34 -2.33
N ALA A 76 3.18 -9.53 -3.39
CA ALA A 76 4.48 -8.90 -3.55
C ALA A 76 4.58 -8.30 -4.95
N GLU A 77 5.08 -7.09 -5.04
CA GLU A 77 5.31 -6.38 -6.30
C GLU A 77 6.68 -5.73 -6.31
N THR A 78 7.37 -5.82 -7.44
CA THR A 78 8.59 -5.08 -7.71
C THR A 78 8.49 -4.44 -9.09
N THR A 79 9.05 -3.25 -9.23
CA THR A 79 9.01 -2.49 -10.48
C THR A 79 10.41 -2.04 -10.87
N GLN A 80 10.78 -2.37 -12.10
CA GLN A 80 11.98 -1.85 -12.77
C GLN A 80 11.61 -0.55 -13.49
N ASP A 81 12.57 0.38 -13.62
CA ASP A 81 12.35 1.71 -14.21
C ASP A 81 11.13 2.43 -13.58
N TYR A 82 10.94 2.28 -12.26
CA TYR A 82 9.81 2.90 -11.56
C TYR A 82 9.81 4.42 -11.78
N ILE A 83 8.68 4.95 -12.27
CA ILE A 83 8.52 6.38 -12.51
C ILE A 83 8.30 7.08 -11.19
N THR A 84 9.23 7.94 -10.82
CA THR A 84 9.27 8.66 -9.55
C THR A 84 9.73 10.11 -9.76
N THR A 85 9.96 10.83 -8.67
CA THR A 85 10.35 12.23 -8.70
C THR A 85 11.81 12.44 -8.31
N SER A 86 12.43 13.43 -8.96
CA SER A 86 13.68 14.07 -8.59
C SER A 86 13.35 15.47 -8.09
N THR A 87 13.58 15.72 -6.80
CA THR A 87 13.28 17.00 -6.16
C THR A 87 14.58 17.72 -5.80
N ARG A 88 14.67 19.01 -6.16
CA ARG A 88 15.76 19.91 -5.76
C ARG A 88 15.21 21.04 -4.91
N TYR A 89 15.83 21.28 -3.77
CA TYR A 89 15.44 22.36 -2.87
C TYR A 89 16.26 23.63 -3.13
N ARG A 90 15.56 24.77 -3.25
CA ARG A 90 16.14 26.10 -3.47
C ARG A 90 17.11 26.16 -4.66
N PRO A 91 16.81 25.55 -5.81
CA PRO A 91 17.68 25.65 -6.98
C PRO A 91 17.59 27.07 -7.56
N THR A 92 18.60 27.42 -8.36
CA THR A 92 18.48 28.56 -9.28
C THR A 92 18.17 28.00 -10.66
N LEU A 93 17.05 28.42 -11.26
CA LEU A 93 16.58 28.01 -12.56
C LEU A 93 16.54 29.23 -13.51
N GLU A 94 17.03 29.07 -14.72
CA GLU A 94 16.86 30.06 -15.79
C GLU A 94 15.86 29.48 -16.78
N ILE A 95 14.71 30.14 -16.92
CA ILE A 95 13.61 29.73 -17.79
C ILE A 95 13.26 30.98 -18.64
N ASP A 96 13.36 30.89 -19.97
CA ASP A 96 13.05 31.96 -20.92
C ASP A 96 13.72 33.32 -20.54
N ASN A 97 15.01 33.28 -20.22
CA ASN A 97 15.82 34.43 -19.78
C ASN A 97 15.37 35.05 -18.43
N THR A 98 14.50 34.37 -17.68
CA THR A 98 14.07 34.78 -16.36
C THR A 98 14.68 33.86 -15.30
N VAL A 99 15.25 34.44 -14.26
CA VAL A 99 15.85 33.67 -13.15
C VAL A 99 14.82 33.45 -12.04
N TYR A 100 14.50 32.18 -11.81
CA TYR A 100 13.63 31.73 -10.74
C TYR A 100 14.45 31.14 -9.59
N ARG A 101 14.00 31.33 -8.36
CA ARG A 101 14.57 30.74 -7.16
C ARG A 101 13.47 30.10 -6.32
N PRO A 102 12.87 28.98 -6.81
CA PRO A 102 11.79 28.32 -6.10
C PRO A 102 12.29 27.70 -4.79
N LEU A 103 11.36 27.44 -3.88
CA LEU A 103 11.64 26.63 -2.69
C LEU A 103 11.88 25.16 -3.09
N GLN A 104 11.19 24.70 -4.13
CA GLN A 104 11.28 23.35 -4.64
C GLN A 104 11.10 23.30 -6.15
N PHE A 105 11.94 22.50 -6.80
CA PHE A 105 11.80 22.10 -8.19
C PHE A 105 11.68 20.58 -8.25
N THR A 106 10.69 20.09 -8.99
CA THR A 106 10.43 18.66 -9.13
C THR A 106 10.34 18.27 -10.59
N GLU A 107 11.04 17.23 -10.98
CA GLU A 107 10.93 16.60 -12.29
C GLU A 107 10.77 15.07 -12.16
N TRP A 108 10.26 14.45 -13.21
CA TRP A 108 10.07 13.01 -13.25
C TRP A 108 11.34 12.28 -13.67
N THR A 109 11.57 11.09 -13.11
CA THR A 109 12.71 10.23 -13.44
C THR A 109 12.37 8.76 -13.28
N ASN A 110 13.14 7.87 -13.91
CA ASN A 110 13.05 6.44 -13.67
C ASN A 110 14.07 5.99 -12.62
N MET A 111 13.67 5.13 -11.70
CA MET A 111 14.56 4.54 -10.71
C MET A 111 14.19 3.08 -10.42
N ASP A 112 15.20 2.25 -10.22
CA ASP A 112 15.00 0.88 -9.74
C ASP A 112 14.91 0.83 -8.23
N GLY A 113 14.27 -0.26 -7.73
CA GLY A 113 14.24 -0.57 -6.30
C GLY A 113 12.92 -0.27 -5.62
N TYR A 114 11.83 -0.14 -6.38
CA TYR A 114 10.47 -0.15 -5.86
C TYR A 114 10.07 -1.56 -5.42
N TRP A 115 9.50 -1.64 -4.20
CA TRP A 115 8.92 -2.85 -3.62
C TRP A 115 7.64 -2.51 -2.86
N ASP A 116 6.63 -3.38 -3.00
CA ASP A 116 5.43 -3.40 -2.17
C ASP A 116 5.12 -4.85 -1.79
N VAL A 117 5.06 -5.14 -0.49
CA VAL A 117 4.76 -6.48 0.04
C VAL A 117 3.68 -6.35 1.08
N ARG A 118 2.64 -7.19 0.97
CA ARG A 118 1.51 -7.21 1.90
C ARG A 118 1.13 -8.64 2.23
N ALA A 119 0.90 -8.90 3.51
CA ALA A 119 0.34 -10.16 3.99
C ALA A 119 -0.83 -9.85 4.93
N ARG A 120 -1.95 -10.53 4.72
CA ARG A 120 -3.15 -10.44 5.56
C ARG A 120 -3.66 -11.81 5.87
N ALA A 121 -4.00 -12.05 7.14
CA ALA A 121 -4.63 -13.26 7.59
C ALA A 121 -5.96 -12.94 8.29
N SER A 122 -6.94 -13.79 8.12
CA SER A 122 -8.18 -13.74 8.88
C SER A 122 -8.58 -15.13 9.35
N TYR A 123 -9.16 -15.21 10.55
CA TYR A 123 -9.64 -16.44 11.14
C TYR A 123 -11.02 -16.22 11.75
N GLY A 124 -12.01 -16.91 11.19
CA GLY A 124 -13.39 -16.90 11.64
C GLY A 124 -13.75 -18.21 12.31
N PHE A 125 -14.43 -18.16 13.47
CA PHE A 125 -14.90 -19.33 14.18
C PHE A 125 -16.12 -19.02 15.07
N PRO A 126 -17.01 -20.00 15.31
CA PRO A 126 -18.16 -19.83 16.17
C PRO A 126 -17.75 -19.86 17.64
N VAL A 127 -18.39 -19.00 18.43
CA VAL A 127 -18.31 -18.94 19.89
C VAL A 127 -19.68 -19.36 20.45
N ASN A 128 -19.87 -20.67 20.53
CA ASN A 128 -21.20 -21.29 20.74
C ASN A 128 -21.90 -20.88 22.06
N PHE A 129 -21.12 -20.65 23.15
CA PHE A 129 -21.70 -20.29 24.43
C PHE A 129 -22.39 -18.92 24.46
N ILE A 130 -22.02 -18.00 23.54
CA ILE A 130 -22.67 -16.69 23.35
C ILE A 130 -23.44 -16.62 22.02
N LYS A 131 -23.62 -17.74 21.32
CA LYS A 131 -24.27 -17.80 20.00
C LYS A 131 -23.78 -16.73 19.05
N SER A 132 -22.48 -16.63 18.88
CA SER A 132 -21.84 -15.58 18.09
C SER A 132 -20.73 -16.14 17.22
N ASN A 133 -20.34 -15.40 16.19
CA ASN A 133 -19.17 -15.69 15.38
C ASN A 133 -18.08 -14.65 15.65
N LEU A 134 -16.87 -15.09 15.91
CA LEU A 134 -15.70 -14.24 16.08
C LEU A 134 -14.83 -14.31 14.84
N ASN A 135 -14.51 -13.15 14.29
CA ASN A 135 -13.57 -12.99 13.20
C ASN A 135 -12.38 -12.16 13.68
N LEU A 136 -11.20 -12.74 13.61
CA LEU A 136 -9.92 -12.07 13.88
C LEU A 136 -9.22 -11.81 12.56
N ARG A 137 -8.62 -10.65 12.42
CA ARG A 137 -7.82 -10.29 11.24
C ARG A 137 -6.54 -9.59 11.66
N GLY A 138 -5.48 -9.81 10.90
CA GLY A 138 -4.21 -9.17 11.10
C GLY A 138 -3.47 -9.06 9.78
N GLY A 139 -2.59 -8.08 9.67
CA GLY A 139 -1.81 -7.90 8.47
C GLY A 139 -0.56 -7.09 8.71
N VAL A 140 0.35 -7.23 7.76
CA VAL A 140 1.59 -6.45 7.67
C VAL A 140 1.78 -6.01 6.24
N SER A 141 2.22 -4.78 6.06
CA SER A 141 2.60 -4.22 4.76
C SER A 141 3.95 -3.53 4.86
N TYR A 142 4.74 -3.67 3.80
CA TYR A 142 5.99 -2.94 3.64
C TYR A 142 6.09 -2.44 2.21
N SER A 143 6.39 -1.15 2.04
CA SER A 143 6.72 -0.60 0.75
C SER A 143 8.03 0.19 0.81
N ARG A 144 8.78 0.15 -0.29
CA ARG A 144 9.99 0.94 -0.50
C ARG A 144 9.83 1.71 -1.80
N ILE A 145 9.86 3.03 -1.69
CA ILE A 145 9.68 3.96 -2.81
C ILE A 145 11.00 4.71 -3.00
N PRO A 146 11.72 4.50 -4.12
CA PRO A 146 12.92 5.26 -4.44
C PRO A 146 12.54 6.65 -4.98
N SER A 147 13.37 7.65 -4.71
CA SER A 147 13.30 9.00 -5.25
C SER A 147 14.68 9.65 -5.28
N LEU A 148 14.82 10.82 -5.92
CA LEU A 148 16.02 11.65 -5.83
C LEU A 148 15.69 12.92 -5.06
N VAL A 149 16.59 13.32 -4.15
CA VAL A 149 16.51 14.58 -3.41
C VAL A 149 17.88 15.25 -3.48
N ASP A 150 17.93 16.42 -4.08
CA ASP A 150 19.18 17.18 -4.34
C ASP A 150 20.28 16.35 -5.03
N GLY A 151 19.85 15.42 -5.92
CA GLY A 151 20.74 14.51 -6.65
C GLY A 151 21.13 13.24 -5.87
N GLU A 152 20.78 13.13 -4.61
CA GLU A 152 21.05 11.93 -3.80
C GLU A 152 19.84 10.99 -3.79
N ARG A 153 20.13 9.68 -3.77
CA ARG A 153 19.08 8.66 -3.70
C ARG A 153 18.43 8.65 -2.33
N ASN A 154 17.14 8.91 -2.31
CA ASN A 154 16.28 8.72 -1.15
C ASN A 154 15.43 7.46 -1.31
N ASN A 155 15.25 6.69 -0.23
CA ASN A 155 14.31 5.59 -0.17
C ASN A 155 13.33 5.85 0.97
N THR A 156 12.06 5.99 0.63
CA THR A 156 11.00 6.05 1.62
C THR A 156 10.51 4.65 1.90
N GLY A 157 10.73 4.17 3.11
CA GLY A 157 10.21 2.90 3.62
C GLY A 157 8.93 3.15 4.41
N ASN A 158 7.84 2.46 4.07
CA ASN A 158 6.61 2.49 4.85
C ASN A 158 6.34 1.10 5.40
N LEU A 159 6.16 0.99 6.70
CA LEU A 159 5.81 -0.24 7.41
C LEU A 159 4.44 -0.04 8.05
N GLY A 160 3.51 -0.94 7.76
CA GLY A 160 2.15 -0.92 8.30
C GLY A 160 1.80 -2.22 8.99
N TYR A 161 1.08 -2.12 10.10
CA TYR A 161 0.47 -3.23 10.80
C TYR A 161 -1.03 -2.97 10.94
N GLU A 162 -1.84 -3.99 10.74
CA GLU A 162 -3.28 -3.93 10.96
C GLU A 162 -3.72 -5.08 11.85
N ALA A 163 -4.67 -4.81 12.73
CA ALA A 163 -5.35 -5.82 13.54
C ALA A 163 -6.82 -5.45 13.65
N GLY A 164 -7.69 -6.45 13.65
CA GLY A 164 -9.11 -6.23 13.79
C GLY A 164 -9.82 -7.43 14.39
N VAL A 165 -10.92 -7.15 15.04
CA VAL A 165 -11.82 -8.14 15.62
C VAL A 165 -13.27 -7.76 15.33
N VAL A 166 -14.07 -8.74 14.91
CA VAL A 166 -15.50 -8.58 14.71
C VAL A 166 -16.20 -9.70 15.43
N LEU A 167 -17.10 -9.37 16.36
CA LEU A 167 -18.01 -10.27 17.03
C LEU A 167 -19.42 -10.00 16.53
N GLY A 168 -19.98 -10.94 15.76
CA GLY A 168 -21.35 -10.88 15.26
C GLY A 168 -22.21 -11.91 15.97
N SER A 169 -23.35 -11.53 16.52
CA SER A 169 -24.29 -12.45 17.15
C SER A 169 -25.07 -13.26 16.10
N ASN A 170 -25.55 -14.40 16.53
CA ASN A 170 -26.49 -15.24 15.78
C ASN A 170 -27.54 -15.77 16.77
N ILE A 171 -28.16 -14.84 17.53
CA ILE A 171 -29.04 -15.18 18.65
C ILE A 171 -30.44 -15.54 18.15
N SER A 172 -31.04 -14.68 17.32
CA SER A 172 -32.36 -14.90 16.72
C SER A 172 -32.56 -14.06 15.47
N GLU A 173 -33.64 -14.29 14.73
CA GLU A 173 -34.00 -13.50 13.55
C GLU A 173 -34.35 -12.03 13.89
N ASN A 174 -34.79 -11.77 15.12
CA ASN A 174 -35.26 -10.46 15.57
C ASN A 174 -34.26 -9.69 16.42
N VAL A 175 -33.29 -10.36 17.02
CA VAL A 175 -32.27 -9.73 17.88
C VAL A 175 -30.90 -10.10 17.41
N ASP A 176 -30.16 -9.10 16.98
CA ASP A 176 -28.79 -9.27 16.47
C ASP A 176 -27.90 -8.11 16.94
N PHE A 177 -26.59 -8.38 17.11
CA PHE A 177 -25.61 -7.33 17.34
C PHE A 177 -24.30 -7.63 16.62
N THR A 178 -23.58 -6.57 16.28
CA THR A 178 -22.23 -6.66 15.78
C THR A 178 -21.36 -5.66 16.51
N LEU A 179 -20.25 -6.15 17.08
CA LEU A 179 -19.21 -5.35 17.69
C LEU A 179 -17.95 -5.50 16.85
N SER A 180 -17.32 -4.40 16.51
CA SER A 180 -16.06 -4.43 15.77
C SER A 180 -15.05 -3.44 16.33
N TRP A 181 -13.79 -3.83 16.22
CA TRP A 181 -12.64 -2.96 16.46
C TRP A 181 -11.59 -3.21 15.40
N ASP A 182 -11.01 -2.14 14.91
CA ASP A 182 -9.91 -2.11 13.95
C ASP A 182 -8.84 -1.14 14.40
N GLY A 183 -7.59 -1.57 14.32
CA GLY A 183 -6.43 -0.73 14.61
C GLY A 183 -5.41 -0.84 13.48
N THR A 184 -4.80 0.29 13.13
CA THR A 184 -3.68 0.37 12.18
C THR A 184 -2.54 1.17 12.79
N TYR A 185 -1.33 0.62 12.71
CA TYR A 185 -0.10 1.31 13.05
C TYR A 185 0.76 1.45 11.79
N ASN A 186 1.24 2.66 11.54
CA ASN A 186 2.08 2.95 10.38
C ASN A 186 3.35 3.68 10.82
N GLU A 187 4.47 3.28 10.22
CA GLU A 187 5.76 3.92 10.36
C GLU A 187 6.32 4.25 8.96
N ALA A 188 6.67 5.50 8.73
CA ALA A 188 7.36 5.95 7.52
C ALA A 188 8.78 6.41 7.87
N VAL A 189 9.76 5.97 7.09
CA VAL A 189 11.19 6.29 7.28
C VAL A 189 11.77 6.75 5.95
N ASN A 190 12.46 7.91 5.97
CA ASN A 190 13.20 8.43 4.82
C ASN A 190 14.71 8.24 5.04
N SER A 191 15.42 7.71 4.03
CA SER A 191 16.85 7.40 4.16
C SER A 191 17.75 8.64 4.27
N LEU A 192 17.32 9.77 3.70
CA LEU A 192 18.07 11.06 3.73
C LEU A 192 17.67 12.00 4.86
N ALA A 193 16.75 11.62 5.73
CA ALA A 193 16.36 12.48 6.83
C ALA A 193 17.51 12.58 7.85
N ALA A 194 18.19 13.73 7.89
CA ALA A 194 19.33 14.01 8.75
C ALA A 194 19.05 13.84 10.27
N THR A 195 17.80 13.76 10.66
CA THR A 195 17.33 13.63 12.05
C THR A 195 16.49 12.38 12.28
N GLY A 196 16.75 11.29 11.53
CA GLY A 196 16.02 10.04 11.72
C GLY A 196 14.51 10.20 11.54
N GLY A 197 14.09 10.84 10.44
CA GLY A 197 12.71 11.20 10.14
C GLY A 197 11.76 10.02 10.09
N LYS A 198 11.40 9.54 11.28
CA LYS A 198 10.40 8.50 11.47
C LYS A 198 9.09 9.16 11.84
N ASN A 199 8.12 9.04 10.95
CA ASN A 199 6.74 9.40 11.27
C ASN A 199 5.99 8.13 11.67
N ARG A 200 5.32 8.20 12.81
CA ARG A 200 4.53 7.09 13.35
C ARG A 200 3.15 7.58 13.69
N TYR A 201 2.15 6.81 13.34
CA TYR A 201 0.79 7.08 13.78
C TYR A 201 0.03 5.79 14.00
N PHE A 202 -0.89 5.86 14.95
CA PHE A 202 -1.83 4.80 15.25
C PHE A 202 -3.25 5.34 15.11
N ASN A 203 -4.05 4.64 14.31
CA ASN A 203 -5.48 4.91 14.16
C ASN A 203 -6.25 3.71 14.64
N HIS A 204 -7.38 3.92 15.31
CA HIS A 204 -8.30 2.87 15.64
C HIS A 204 -9.74 3.32 15.48
N GLN A 205 -10.61 2.36 15.23
CA GLN A 205 -12.06 2.55 15.14
C GLN A 205 -12.76 1.42 15.86
N ALA A 206 -13.77 1.76 16.65
CA ALA A 206 -14.69 0.80 17.23
C ALA A 206 -16.11 1.13 16.77
N ALA A 207 -16.89 0.09 16.47
CA ALA A 207 -18.30 0.24 16.10
C ALA A 207 -19.15 -0.82 16.78
N ALA A 208 -20.38 -0.44 17.11
CA ALA A 208 -21.41 -1.32 17.63
C ALA A 208 -22.72 -1.10 16.86
N SER A 209 -23.32 -2.18 16.39
CA SER A 209 -24.63 -2.17 15.72
C SER A 209 -25.56 -3.14 16.43
N PHE A 210 -26.80 -2.72 16.61
CA PHE A 210 -27.84 -3.53 17.25
C PHE A 210 -29.09 -3.49 16.36
N LYS A 211 -29.72 -4.65 16.21
CA LYS A 211 -31.00 -4.82 15.52
C LYS A 211 -32.00 -5.44 16.50
N PHE A 212 -33.20 -4.88 16.55
CA PHE A 212 -34.32 -5.33 17.35
C PHE A 212 -35.52 -5.62 16.46
#